data_9a3e45fc7a0e4f56f2f5877702e97a58
#
_entry.id   9a3e45fc7a0e4f56f2f5877702e97a58
#
_cell.length_a   1.000
_cell.length_b   1.000
_cell.length_c   1.000
_cell.angle_alpha   90.00
_cell.angle_beta   90.00
_cell.angle_gamma   90.00
#
_symmetry.space_group_name_H-M   'P 1'
#
loop_
_entity.id
_entity.type
_entity.pdbx_description
1 polymer ?
#
loop_
_entity_poly.entity_id
_entity_poly.type
_entity_poly.pdbx_seq_one_letter_code
_entity_poly.pdbx_strand_id
1 'polypeptide(L)'
;MTTFLYTHPACLEHDPGRHHPEGPARLRAVLDALADPEFARLERREAPEASLEDLLGVHPRAHVERVLRAVPKSGHVGIDADTILSPASGGAALRAAGAVVAAVDAVVAREAENAFCAVRPPGHHAEPERAMGFCLFNNIAIGALRARAAHKLHRIAVIDFDVHHGNGTQAAFEADDGLFYASTHQSPLYPGTGSARETGVGNIVNVPLRPMSGSSQFRVGMTQRILPALDAFRPELLLISAGFDAHRSDPLAQLLLEEADYTWITERLIEIAYRHAGGRLVSALEGGYDLPSLGASVAAHVRALMSV
;
A
#
# COMPACT_ATOMS: atom_id res chain seq x y z
N MET A 1 3.54 -1.70 23.47
CA MET A 1 2.73 -1.23 22.34
C MET A 1 2.55 -2.38 21.39
N THR A 2 1.39 -2.50 20.74
CA THR A 2 1.01 -3.67 19.95
C THR A 2 0.95 -3.31 18.48
N THR A 3 1.77 -3.97 17.67
CA THR A 3 1.73 -3.91 16.20
C THR A 3 1.05 -5.16 15.68
N PHE A 4 -0.03 -5.02 14.89
CA PHE A 4 -0.68 -6.16 14.25
C PHE A 4 -0.05 -6.44 12.88
N LEU A 5 0.11 -7.72 12.57
CA LEU A 5 0.51 -8.21 11.25
C LEU A 5 -0.65 -8.99 10.64
N TYR A 6 -1.31 -8.41 9.64
CA TYR A 6 -2.37 -9.10 8.90
C TYR A 6 -1.79 -9.81 7.69
N THR A 7 -2.14 -11.09 7.52
CA THR A 7 -1.83 -11.89 6.33
C THR A 7 -2.84 -13.01 6.18
N HIS A 8 -2.85 -13.69 5.02
CA HIS A 8 -3.67 -14.88 4.79
C HIS A 8 -3.02 -15.83 3.77
N PRO A 9 -3.12 -17.16 3.94
CA PRO A 9 -2.57 -18.13 2.98
C PRO A 9 -3.07 -17.94 1.54
N ALA A 10 -4.33 -17.54 1.33
CA ALA A 10 -4.86 -17.25 0.00
C ALA A 10 -4.03 -16.23 -0.79
N CYS A 11 -3.36 -15.29 -0.09
CA CYS A 11 -2.46 -14.34 -0.74
C CYS A 11 -1.20 -15.02 -1.34
N LEU A 12 -0.83 -16.20 -0.86
CA LEU A 12 0.25 -17.02 -1.44
C LEU A 12 -0.23 -17.89 -2.61
N GLU A 13 -1.54 -18.08 -2.75
CA GLU A 13 -2.13 -18.92 -3.80
C GLU A 13 -2.43 -18.12 -5.08
N HIS A 14 -2.50 -16.78 -5.00
CA HIS A 14 -2.56 -15.91 -6.17
C HIS A 14 -1.25 -16.03 -6.94
N ASP A 15 -1.28 -16.66 -8.12
CA ASP A 15 -0.11 -16.92 -8.96
C ASP A 15 -0.36 -16.45 -10.40
N PRO A 16 0.13 -15.27 -10.79
CA PRO A 16 -0.05 -14.74 -12.13
C PRO A 16 0.83 -15.41 -13.19
N GLY A 17 1.60 -16.43 -12.81
CA GLY A 17 2.40 -17.25 -13.71
C GLY A 17 3.91 -17.15 -13.47
N ARG A 18 4.64 -18.17 -13.97
CA ARG A 18 6.02 -18.48 -13.62
C ARG A 18 7.05 -17.35 -13.83
N HIS A 19 6.80 -16.46 -14.77
CA HIS A 19 7.72 -15.36 -15.11
C HIS A 19 7.18 -13.99 -14.73
N HIS A 20 6.05 -13.96 -14.01
CA HIS A 20 5.47 -12.71 -13.57
C HIS A 20 6.21 -12.18 -12.34
N PRO A 21 6.63 -10.89 -12.32
CA PRO A 21 7.38 -10.33 -11.20
C PRO A 21 6.57 -10.33 -9.90
N GLU A 22 5.26 -10.06 -9.97
CA GLU A 22 4.32 -10.08 -8.84
C GLU A 22 3.91 -11.52 -8.54
N GLY A 23 4.81 -12.36 -8.02
CA GLY A 23 4.56 -13.76 -7.72
C GLY A 23 4.49 -14.09 -6.22
N PRO A 24 4.00 -15.30 -5.87
CA PRO A 24 3.90 -15.76 -4.47
C PRO A 24 5.20 -15.68 -3.67
N ALA A 25 6.35 -15.79 -4.35
CA ALA A 25 7.66 -15.71 -3.72
C ALA A 25 7.89 -14.38 -2.98
N ARG A 26 7.28 -13.28 -3.43
CA ARG A 26 7.36 -11.97 -2.77
C ARG A 26 6.84 -12.04 -1.34
N LEU A 27 5.62 -12.54 -1.17
CA LEU A 27 5.03 -12.65 0.17
C LEU A 27 5.75 -13.68 1.04
N ARG A 28 6.26 -14.77 0.45
CA ARG A 28 7.11 -15.71 1.20
C ARG A 28 8.35 -15.01 1.76
N ALA A 29 9.08 -14.25 0.94
CA ALA A 29 10.26 -13.50 1.38
C ALA A 29 9.94 -12.52 2.53
N VAL A 30 8.79 -11.84 2.46
CA VAL A 30 8.29 -10.96 3.53
C VAL A 30 8.01 -11.75 4.82
N LEU A 31 7.27 -12.85 4.72
CA LEU A 31 6.89 -13.65 5.89
C LEU A 31 8.10 -14.35 6.53
N ASP A 32 9.05 -14.79 5.71
CA ASP A 32 10.31 -15.39 6.17
C ASP A 32 11.16 -14.35 6.91
N ALA A 33 11.29 -13.13 6.40
CA ALA A 33 11.99 -12.05 7.08
C ALA A 33 11.33 -11.68 8.42
N LEU A 34 10.00 -11.65 8.47
CA LEU A 34 9.24 -11.37 9.69
C LEU A 34 9.09 -12.59 10.64
N ALA A 35 9.66 -13.74 10.29
CA ALA A 35 9.76 -14.90 11.19
C ALA A 35 10.97 -14.83 12.14
N ASP A 36 11.90 -13.88 11.93
CA ASP A 36 13.04 -13.67 12.82
C ASP A 36 12.57 -13.41 14.26
N PRO A 37 13.25 -13.92 15.29
CA PRO A 37 12.91 -13.72 16.71
C PRO A 37 12.74 -12.26 17.13
N GLU A 38 13.38 -11.31 16.46
CA GLU A 38 13.18 -9.88 16.75
C GLU A 38 11.73 -9.42 16.55
N PHE A 39 10.98 -10.09 15.65
CA PHE A 39 9.57 -9.81 15.37
C PHE A 39 8.58 -10.65 16.19
N ALA A 40 9.04 -11.34 17.23
CA ALA A 40 8.17 -12.20 18.07
C ALA A 40 7.04 -11.44 18.78
N ARG A 41 7.18 -10.11 18.93
CA ARG A 41 6.14 -9.25 19.53
C ARG A 41 5.03 -8.84 18.54
N LEU A 42 5.17 -9.14 17.25
CA LEU A 42 4.09 -8.92 16.28
C LEU A 42 2.90 -9.82 16.60
N GLU A 43 1.74 -9.22 16.79
CA GLU A 43 0.50 -9.98 16.88
C GLU A 43 -0.01 -10.33 15.47
N ARG A 44 0.12 -11.61 15.13
CA ARG A 44 -0.30 -12.12 13.83
C ARG A 44 -1.81 -12.32 13.80
N ARG A 45 -2.46 -11.76 12.79
CA ARG A 45 -3.90 -11.82 12.57
C ARG A 45 -4.19 -12.36 11.17
N GLU A 46 -5.18 -13.22 11.08
CA GLU A 46 -5.67 -13.69 9.80
C GLU A 46 -6.54 -12.61 9.13
N ALA A 47 -6.24 -12.29 7.87
CA ALA A 47 -6.98 -11.27 7.13
C ALA A 47 -8.38 -11.79 6.77
N PRO A 48 -9.46 -11.11 7.16
CA PRO A 48 -10.81 -11.45 6.70
C PRO A 48 -10.98 -11.10 5.21
N GLU A 49 -12.05 -11.56 4.58
CA GLU A 49 -12.46 -11.03 3.29
C GLU A 49 -13.15 -9.67 3.46
N ALA A 50 -12.83 -8.72 2.59
CA ALA A 50 -13.59 -7.47 2.50
C ALA A 50 -15.03 -7.77 2.10
N SER A 51 -15.97 -7.07 2.70
CA SER A 51 -17.37 -7.14 2.29
C SER A 51 -17.57 -6.42 0.94
N LEU A 52 -18.66 -6.75 0.27
CA LEU A 52 -19.04 -6.02 -0.94
C LEU A 52 -19.22 -4.51 -0.65
N GLU A 53 -19.75 -4.16 0.51
CA GLU A 53 -19.95 -2.77 0.92
C GLU A 53 -18.63 -2.01 1.03
N ASP A 54 -17.59 -2.64 1.61
CA ASP A 54 -16.25 -2.05 1.68
C ASP A 54 -15.68 -1.77 0.28
N LEU A 55 -15.80 -2.75 -0.64
CA LEU A 55 -15.33 -2.59 -2.03
C LEU A 55 -16.08 -1.47 -2.76
N LEU A 56 -17.39 -1.35 -2.54
CA LEU A 56 -18.24 -0.34 -3.18
C LEU A 56 -17.94 1.09 -2.69
N GLY A 57 -17.19 1.25 -1.63
CA GLY A 57 -16.66 2.54 -1.22
C GLY A 57 -15.75 3.18 -2.29
N VAL A 58 -14.97 2.38 -2.99
CA VAL A 58 -14.02 2.84 -4.03
C VAL A 58 -14.48 2.43 -5.44
N HIS A 59 -14.90 1.19 -5.60
CA HIS A 59 -15.15 0.59 -6.91
C HIS A 59 -16.63 0.46 -7.19
N PRO A 60 -17.14 0.92 -8.34
CA PRO A 60 -18.51 0.65 -8.75
C PRO A 60 -18.78 -0.86 -8.82
N ARG A 61 -20.02 -1.27 -8.52
CA ARG A 61 -20.45 -2.68 -8.54
C ARG A 61 -20.06 -3.39 -9.84
N ALA A 62 -20.20 -2.71 -10.97
CA ALA A 62 -19.85 -3.26 -12.28
C ALA A 62 -18.36 -3.65 -12.38
N HIS A 63 -17.46 -2.89 -11.76
CA HIS A 63 -16.04 -3.23 -11.70
C HIS A 63 -15.81 -4.46 -10.82
N VAL A 64 -16.34 -4.45 -9.59
CA VAL A 64 -16.19 -5.56 -8.64
C VAL A 64 -16.67 -6.88 -9.28
N GLU A 65 -17.88 -6.88 -9.85
CA GLU A 65 -18.44 -8.05 -10.51
C GLU A 65 -17.64 -8.48 -11.74
N ARG A 66 -17.12 -7.53 -12.53
CA ARG A 66 -16.27 -7.84 -13.68
C ARG A 66 -14.99 -8.56 -13.26
N VAL A 67 -14.29 -8.04 -12.25
CA VAL A 67 -13.06 -8.65 -11.74
C VAL A 67 -13.33 -10.05 -11.19
N LEU A 68 -14.33 -10.21 -10.33
CA LEU A 68 -14.63 -11.50 -9.71
C LEU A 68 -15.15 -12.54 -10.72
N ARG A 69 -15.92 -12.14 -11.73
CA ARG A 69 -16.35 -13.04 -12.81
C ARG A 69 -15.24 -13.45 -13.77
N ALA A 70 -14.20 -12.60 -13.91
CA ALA A 70 -13.06 -12.90 -14.75
C ALA A 70 -12.10 -13.94 -14.14
N VAL A 71 -12.22 -14.24 -12.85
CA VAL A 71 -11.38 -15.23 -12.17
C VAL A 71 -11.60 -16.60 -12.83
N PRO A 72 -10.56 -17.22 -13.40
CA PRO A 72 -10.70 -18.49 -14.12
C PRO A 72 -10.85 -19.64 -13.12
N LYS A 73 -11.51 -20.74 -13.59
CA LYS A 73 -11.55 -21.99 -12.82
C LYS A 73 -10.23 -22.78 -12.92
N SER A 74 -9.42 -22.53 -13.95
CA SER A 74 -8.11 -23.13 -14.16
C SER A 74 -7.28 -22.27 -15.13
N GLY A 75 -5.97 -22.35 -15.04
CA GLY A 75 -5.06 -21.55 -15.88
C GLY A 75 -5.05 -20.08 -15.51
N HIS A 76 -4.78 -19.22 -16.48
CA HIS A 76 -4.58 -17.78 -16.29
C HIS A 76 -5.43 -16.96 -17.26
N VAL A 77 -5.90 -15.79 -16.83
CA VAL A 77 -6.63 -14.81 -17.64
C VAL A 77 -6.05 -13.43 -17.41
N GLY A 78 -5.59 -12.76 -18.47
CA GLY A 78 -5.20 -11.34 -18.41
C GLY A 78 -6.44 -10.45 -18.42
N ILE A 79 -6.51 -9.49 -17.51
CA ILE A 79 -7.55 -8.44 -17.49
C ILE A 79 -6.99 -7.07 -17.89
N ASP A 80 -5.69 -6.96 -17.90
CA ASP A 80 -4.90 -5.87 -18.49
C ASP A 80 -3.61 -6.48 -19.08
N ALA A 81 -2.74 -5.66 -19.65
CA ALA A 81 -1.49 -6.08 -20.29
C ALA A 81 -0.55 -6.84 -19.31
N ASP A 82 -0.61 -6.50 -18.03
CA ASP A 82 0.27 -6.99 -16.97
C ASP A 82 -0.49 -7.52 -15.73
N THR A 83 -1.81 -7.52 -15.74
CA THR A 83 -2.62 -7.92 -14.59
C THR A 83 -3.30 -9.26 -14.87
N ILE A 84 -2.72 -10.33 -14.31
CA ILE A 84 -3.06 -11.72 -14.62
C ILE A 84 -3.79 -12.37 -13.44
N LEU A 85 -4.94 -12.97 -13.73
CA LEU A 85 -5.73 -13.74 -12.77
C LEU A 85 -5.40 -15.23 -12.84
N SER A 86 -5.36 -15.86 -11.69
CA SER A 86 -5.37 -17.30 -11.46
C SER A 86 -6.63 -17.72 -10.67
N PRO A 87 -6.93 -19.00 -10.47
CA PRO A 87 -8.13 -19.42 -9.74
C PRO A 87 -8.25 -18.86 -8.32
N ALA A 88 -7.13 -18.58 -7.65
CA ALA A 88 -7.12 -18.04 -6.29
C ALA A 88 -7.17 -16.50 -6.23
N SER A 89 -7.07 -15.81 -7.36
CA SER A 89 -6.90 -14.34 -7.38
C SER A 89 -8.07 -13.57 -6.75
N GLY A 90 -9.29 -14.05 -6.92
CA GLY A 90 -10.48 -13.42 -6.34
C GLY A 90 -10.46 -13.45 -4.80
N GLY A 91 -10.22 -14.64 -4.24
CA GLY A 91 -10.10 -14.79 -2.79
C GLY A 91 -8.93 -14.00 -2.20
N ALA A 92 -7.77 -14.02 -2.87
CA ALA A 92 -6.61 -13.25 -2.46
C ALA A 92 -6.89 -11.73 -2.46
N ALA A 93 -7.53 -11.21 -3.50
CA ALA A 93 -7.89 -9.79 -3.59
C ALA A 93 -8.87 -9.35 -2.51
N LEU A 94 -9.88 -10.18 -2.21
CA LEU A 94 -10.81 -9.92 -1.11
C LEU A 94 -10.10 -9.92 0.25
N ARG A 95 -9.14 -10.82 0.46
CA ARG A 95 -8.33 -10.88 1.68
C ARG A 95 -7.34 -9.72 1.78
N ALA A 96 -6.76 -9.28 0.66
CA ALA A 96 -5.86 -8.13 0.66
C ALA A 96 -6.60 -6.84 1.05
N ALA A 97 -7.76 -6.57 0.47
CA ALA A 97 -8.60 -5.45 0.88
C ALA A 97 -9.12 -5.59 2.32
N GLY A 98 -9.58 -6.81 2.68
CA GLY A 98 -10.09 -7.11 4.01
C GLY A 98 -9.05 -6.96 5.14
N ALA A 99 -7.78 -7.23 4.84
CA ALA A 99 -6.67 -6.97 5.77
C ALA A 99 -6.58 -5.50 6.15
N VAL A 100 -6.65 -4.61 5.16
CA VAL A 100 -6.55 -3.16 5.40
C VAL A 100 -7.80 -2.66 6.14
N VAL A 101 -8.99 -3.16 5.79
CA VAL A 101 -10.24 -2.86 6.50
C VAL A 101 -10.14 -3.26 7.97
N ALA A 102 -9.73 -4.51 8.25
CA ALA A 102 -9.59 -5.01 9.62
C ALA A 102 -8.50 -4.26 10.40
N ALA A 103 -7.39 -3.91 9.74
CA ALA A 103 -6.33 -3.13 10.35
C ALA A 103 -6.81 -1.71 10.73
N VAL A 104 -7.58 -1.07 9.87
CA VAL A 104 -8.20 0.24 10.16
C VAL A 104 -9.15 0.12 11.35
N ASP A 105 -10.04 -0.87 11.35
CA ASP A 105 -10.97 -1.10 12.46
C ASP A 105 -10.22 -1.29 13.79
N ALA A 106 -9.16 -2.11 13.80
CA ALA A 106 -8.35 -2.39 14.98
C ALA A 106 -7.63 -1.15 15.53
N VAL A 107 -6.98 -0.33 14.67
CA VAL A 107 -6.26 0.86 15.15
C VAL A 107 -7.21 1.95 15.60
N VAL A 108 -8.39 2.06 15.02
CA VAL A 108 -9.41 3.01 15.46
C VAL A 108 -10.02 2.56 16.80
N ALA A 109 -10.28 1.26 16.97
CA ALA A 109 -10.76 0.69 18.22
C ALA A 109 -9.69 0.66 19.33
N ARG A 110 -8.44 1.03 19.04
CA ARG A 110 -7.29 0.96 19.99
C ARG A 110 -6.94 -0.48 20.43
N GLU A 111 -7.26 -1.47 19.60
CA GLU A 111 -6.80 -2.85 19.80
C GLU A 111 -5.32 -3.01 19.40
N ALA A 112 -4.87 -2.20 18.45
CA ALA A 112 -3.48 -2.03 18.06
C ALA A 112 -3.13 -0.55 17.93
N GLU A 113 -1.87 -0.21 18.09
CA GLU A 113 -1.36 1.15 17.84
C GLU A 113 -1.13 1.37 16.36
N ASN A 114 -0.60 0.35 15.69
CA ASN A 114 -0.40 0.35 14.25
C ASN A 114 -0.54 -1.08 13.69
N ALA A 115 -0.59 -1.18 12.36
CA ALA A 115 -0.67 -2.48 11.70
C ALA A 115 0.11 -2.48 10.38
N PHE A 116 0.67 -3.64 10.04
CA PHE A 116 1.21 -3.93 8.71
C PHE A 116 0.39 -5.04 8.06
N CYS A 117 -0.08 -4.83 6.83
CA CYS A 117 -0.81 -5.79 6.02
C CYS A 117 0.14 -6.41 5.00
N ALA A 118 0.68 -7.59 5.32
CA ALA A 118 1.52 -8.40 4.42
C ALA A 118 0.61 -9.21 3.50
N VAL A 119 0.13 -8.60 2.44
CA VAL A 119 -0.90 -9.16 1.54
C VAL A 119 -0.52 -9.02 0.07
N ARG A 120 -1.15 -9.80 -0.79
CA ARG A 120 -1.14 -9.79 -2.23
C ARG A 120 -2.54 -10.16 -2.75
N PRO A 121 -2.94 -9.64 -3.95
CA PRO A 121 -2.25 -8.68 -4.83
C PRO A 121 -2.13 -7.28 -4.21
N PRO A 122 -1.23 -6.43 -4.77
CA PRO A 122 -1.15 -5.01 -4.41
C PRO A 122 -2.41 -4.24 -4.82
N GLY A 123 -2.50 -2.95 -4.49
CA GLY A 123 -3.74 -2.21 -4.66
C GLY A 123 -3.64 -0.82 -5.29
N HIS A 124 -2.55 -0.08 -5.12
CA HIS A 124 -2.50 1.37 -5.36
C HIS A 124 -2.72 1.80 -6.82
N HIS A 125 -2.53 0.89 -7.80
CA HIS A 125 -2.82 1.16 -9.21
C HIS A 125 -4.27 0.93 -9.62
N ALA A 126 -5.07 0.17 -8.85
CA ALA A 126 -6.46 -0.08 -9.20
C ALA A 126 -7.28 1.22 -9.12
N GLU A 127 -7.66 1.73 -10.29
CA GLU A 127 -8.56 2.88 -10.41
C GLU A 127 -10.00 2.48 -10.07
N PRO A 128 -10.92 3.41 -9.83
CA PRO A 128 -12.28 3.06 -9.48
C PRO A 128 -12.93 2.05 -10.45
N GLU A 129 -12.69 2.18 -11.74
CA GLU A 129 -13.32 1.33 -12.76
C GLU A 129 -12.33 0.42 -13.51
N ARG A 130 -11.04 0.40 -13.13
CA ARG A 130 -10.00 -0.32 -13.87
C ARG A 130 -9.00 -1.02 -12.95
N ALA A 131 -8.88 -2.34 -13.11
CA ALA A 131 -7.77 -3.12 -12.57
C ALA A 131 -6.57 -2.99 -13.52
N MET A 132 -5.38 -2.70 -12.97
CA MET A 132 -4.14 -2.51 -13.73
C MET A 132 -2.92 -2.57 -12.81
N GLY A 133 -1.71 -2.70 -13.37
CA GLY A 133 -0.48 -2.67 -12.57
C GLY A 133 -0.46 -3.74 -11.49
N PHE A 134 -0.88 -4.97 -11.80
CA PHE A 134 -1.01 -6.10 -10.88
C PHE A 134 -2.15 -5.95 -9.85
N CYS A 135 -2.81 -4.79 -9.77
CA CYS A 135 -3.81 -4.45 -8.76
C CYS A 135 -5.23 -4.75 -9.25
N LEU A 136 -6.02 -5.44 -8.41
CA LEU A 136 -7.41 -5.79 -8.71
C LEU A 136 -8.40 -4.85 -8.04
N PHE A 137 -8.20 -4.59 -6.77
CA PHE A 137 -8.92 -3.62 -5.95
C PHE A 137 -7.92 -2.71 -5.23
N ASN A 138 -8.30 -1.49 -4.95
CA ASN A 138 -7.43 -0.55 -4.26
C ASN A 138 -7.50 -0.75 -2.74
N ASN A 139 -6.67 -1.63 -2.23
CA ASN A 139 -6.69 -2.06 -0.83
C ASN A 139 -6.62 -0.88 0.14
N ILE A 140 -5.69 0.06 -0.10
CA ILE A 140 -5.45 1.18 0.81
C ILE A 140 -6.58 2.23 0.75
N ALA A 141 -7.12 2.53 -0.45
CA ALA A 141 -8.25 3.44 -0.59
C ALA A 141 -9.53 2.86 0.02
N ILE A 142 -9.74 1.53 -0.10
CA ILE A 142 -10.87 0.84 0.56
C ILE A 142 -10.77 1.01 2.07
N GLY A 143 -9.60 0.83 2.67
CA GLY A 143 -9.38 1.08 4.09
C GLY A 143 -9.63 2.53 4.48
N ALA A 144 -9.20 3.49 3.66
CA ALA A 144 -9.46 4.91 3.90
C ALA A 144 -10.97 5.23 3.91
N LEU A 145 -11.71 4.71 2.94
CA LEU A 145 -13.16 4.95 2.89
C LEU A 145 -13.92 4.15 3.97
N ARG A 146 -13.43 2.99 4.41
CA ARG A 146 -13.91 2.30 5.61
C ARG A 146 -13.82 3.20 6.84
N ALA A 147 -12.69 3.85 7.06
CA ALA A 147 -12.50 4.76 8.20
C ALA A 147 -13.52 5.89 8.20
N ARG A 148 -13.86 6.43 7.04
CA ARG A 148 -14.92 7.45 6.90
C ARG A 148 -16.32 6.90 7.15
N ALA A 149 -16.65 5.79 6.51
CA ALA A 149 -18.01 5.23 6.53
C ALA A 149 -18.37 4.68 7.92
N ALA A 150 -17.50 3.85 8.51
CA ALA A 150 -17.75 3.15 9.76
C ALA A 150 -17.39 3.98 11.00
N HIS A 151 -16.25 4.70 10.95
CA HIS A 151 -15.69 5.37 12.13
C HIS A 151 -15.85 6.89 12.12
N LYS A 152 -16.46 7.45 11.07
CA LYS A 152 -16.74 8.90 10.95
C LYS A 152 -15.49 9.77 11.03
N LEU A 153 -14.33 9.24 10.66
CA LEU A 153 -13.13 10.04 10.50
C LEU A 153 -13.25 10.90 9.24
N HIS A 154 -12.78 12.14 9.30
CA HIS A 154 -12.96 13.10 8.20
C HIS A 154 -11.67 13.26 7.38
N ARG A 155 -10.53 13.41 8.04
CA ARG A 155 -9.23 13.63 7.38
C ARG A 155 -8.40 12.36 7.41
N ILE A 156 -8.25 11.74 6.25
CA ILE A 156 -7.49 10.51 6.08
C ILE A 156 -6.39 10.75 5.05
N ALA A 157 -5.16 10.40 5.40
CA ALA A 157 -4.02 10.56 4.52
C ALA A 157 -3.46 9.20 4.09
N VAL A 158 -3.07 9.11 2.82
CA VAL A 158 -2.24 8.03 2.27
C VAL A 158 -0.91 8.60 1.83
N ILE A 159 0.18 8.03 2.32
CA ILE A 159 1.55 8.29 1.85
C ILE A 159 2.03 7.05 1.11
N ASP A 160 2.44 7.25 -0.12
CA ASP A 160 2.87 6.21 -1.04
C ASP A 160 4.35 6.39 -1.39
N PHE A 161 5.18 5.42 -1.03
CA PHE A 161 6.60 5.41 -1.37
C PHE A 161 7.00 4.25 -2.28
N ASP A 162 6.02 3.56 -2.88
CA ASP A 162 6.25 2.69 -4.02
C ASP A 162 6.97 3.47 -5.13
N VAL A 163 7.80 2.80 -5.91
CA VAL A 163 8.53 3.46 -7.00
C VAL A 163 7.62 3.91 -8.14
N HIS A 164 6.43 3.30 -8.24
CA HIS A 164 5.40 3.66 -9.20
C HIS A 164 4.41 4.66 -8.58
N HIS A 165 3.88 5.55 -9.40
CA HIS A 165 2.79 6.43 -8.97
C HIS A 165 1.50 5.63 -8.73
N GLY A 166 0.89 5.76 -7.55
CA GLY A 166 -0.38 5.13 -7.20
C GLY A 166 -1.57 5.86 -7.81
N ASN A 167 -1.70 5.78 -9.14
CA ASN A 167 -2.74 6.46 -9.92
C ASN A 167 -4.16 6.11 -9.46
N GLY A 168 -4.38 4.88 -9.02
CA GLY A 168 -5.69 4.45 -8.50
C GLY A 168 -6.07 5.14 -7.20
N THR A 169 -5.11 5.28 -6.28
CA THR A 169 -5.34 5.98 -5.01
C THR A 169 -5.55 7.47 -5.26
N GLN A 170 -4.74 8.10 -6.14
CA GLN A 170 -4.96 9.49 -6.54
C GLN A 170 -6.35 9.69 -7.13
N ALA A 171 -6.76 8.86 -8.10
CA ALA A 171 -8.07 8.97 -8.75
C ALA A 171 -9.25 8.81 -7.77
N ALA A 172 -9.10 8.00 -6.73
CA ALA A 172 -10.10 7.85 -5.68
C ALA A 172 -10.20 9.07 -4.75
N PHE A 173 -9.11 9.87 -4.64
CA PHE A 173 -8.99 10.92 -3.62
C PHE A 173 -9.06 12.35 -4.19
N GLU A 174 -8.70 12.58 -5.43
CA GLU A 174 -8.40 13.90 -5.99
C GLU A 174 -9.56 14.91 -5.95
N ALA A 175 -10.81 14.45 -5.82
CA ALA A 175 -11.99 15.29 -5.78
C ALA A 175 -12.53 15.56 -4.36
N ASP A 176 -11.88 15.06 -3.29
CA ASP A 176 -12.36 15.11 -1.92
C ASP A 176 -11.27 15.68 -0.98
N ASP A 177 -11.48 16.88 -0.47
CA ASP A 177 -10.54 17.60 0.40
C ASP A 177 -10.33 16.96 1.79
N GLY A 178 -11.18 16.04 2.18
CA GLY A 178 -11.02 15.21 3.39
C GLY A 178 -10.08 14.02 3.20
N LEU A 179 -9.64 13.75 1.97
CA LEU A 179 -8.71 12.67 1.62
C LEU A 179 -7.41 13.27 1.08
N PHE A 180 -6.28 12.90 1.63
CA PHE A 180 -4.96 13.38 1.20
C PHE A 180 -4.15 12.23 0.62
N TYR A 181 -3.56 12.44 -0.54
CA TYR A 181 -2.62 11.51 -1.14
C TYR A 181 -1.30 12.20 -1.46
N ALA A 182 -0.19 11.56 -1.11
CA ALA A 182 1.13 12.03 -1.51
C ALA A 182 2.03 10.87 -1.91
N SER A 183 2.76 11.05 -3.00
CA SER A 183 3.63 10.02 -3.57
C SER A 183 5.01 10.56 -3.92
N THR A 184 6.05 9.75 -3.61
CA THR A 184 7.34 9.84 -4.28
C THR A 184 7.46 8.66 -5.25
N HIS A 185 7.73 8.92 -6.51
CA HIS A 185 7.81 7.88 -7.53
C HIS A 185 8.84 8.24 -8.60
N GLN A 186 9.34 7.25 -9.32
CA GLN A 186 10.22 7.51 -10.45
C GLN A 186 9.44 8.09 -11.63
N SER A 187 10.00 9.08 -12.29
CA SER A 187 9.46 9.62 -13.55
C SER A 187 10.60 9.94 -14.54
N PRO A 188 10.53 9.46 -15.81
CA PRO A 188 9.46 8.64 -16.38
C PRO A 188 9.47 7.19 -15.87
N LEU A 189 8.31 6.63 -15.58
CA LEU A 189 8.05 5.21 -15.30
C LEU A 189 6.55 4.93 -15.49
N TYR A 190 6.15 3.64 -15.44
CA TYR A 190 4.75 3.24 -15.33
C TYR A 190 4.07 3.90 -14.11
N PRO A 191 2.82 4.28 -14.17
CA PRO A 191 1.87 4.25 -15.29
C PRO A 191 1.96 5.50 -16.19
N GLY A 192 2.91 6.42 -15.98
CA GLY A 192 3.07 7.65 -16.76
C GLY A 192 2.25 8.84 -16.24
N THR A 193 1.69 8.74 -15.04
CA THR A 193 0.95 9.77 -14.30
C THR A 193 1.77 10.27 -13.10
N GLY A 194 1.21 11.13 -12.26
CA GLY A 194 1.86 11.64 -11.05
C GLY A 194 2.73 12.87 -11.30
N SER A 195 2.36 13.70 -12.26
CA SER A 195 3.03 14.99 -12.44
C SER A 195 2.87 15.86 -11.19
N ALA A 196 3.92 16.60 -10.82
CA ALA A 196 3.84 17.56 -9.72
C ALA A 196 2.77 18.68 -9.93
N ARG A 197 2.15 18.73 -11.11
CA ARG A 197 1.04 19.65 -11.43
C ARG A 197 -0.34 19.04 -11.16
N GLU A 198 -0.42 17.74 -10.92
CA GLU A 198 -1.64 17.05 -10.54
C GLU A 198 -1.85 17.26 -9.04
N THR A 199 -2.70 18.17 -8.67
CA THR A 199 -2.89 18.63 -7.28
C THR A 199 -4.29 18.34 -6.73
N GLY A 200 -5.18 17.71 -7.53
CA GLY A 200 -6.57 17.49 -7.16
C GLY A 200 -7.26 18.81 -6.77
N VAL A 201 -8.03 18.80 -5.72
CA VAL A 201 -8.62 20.00 -5.10
C VAL A 201 -7.67 20.68 -4.09
N GLY A 202 -6.36 20.43 -4.21
CA GLY A 202 -5.31 20.90 -3.31
C GLY A 202 -4.82 19.84 -2.32
N ASN A 203 -5.27 18.63 -2.46
CA ASN A 203 -5.07 17.50 -1.55
C ASN A 203 -4.13 16.41 -2.10
N ILE A 204 -3.55 16.60 -3.29
CA ILE A 204 -2.61 15.69 -3.93
C ILE A 204 -1.23 16.33 -3.97
N VAL A 205 -0.20 15.57 -3.54
CA VAL A 205 1.21 16.01 -3.56
C VAL A 205 2.09 14.98 -4.25
N ASN A 206 2.39 15.21 -5.51
CA ASN A 206 3.28 14.37 -6.30
C ASN A 206 4.72 14.89 -6.30
N VAL A 207 5.68 14.02 -6.02
CA VAL A 207 7.12 14.29 -6.05
C VAL A 207 7.80 13.29 -7.00
N PRO A 208 7.77 13.55 -8.32
CA PRO A 208 8.47 12.71 -9.28
C PRO A 208 9.98 12.81 -9.09
N LEU A 209 10.65 11.66 -8.97
CA LEU A 209 12.09 11.53 -8.84
C LEU A 209 12.67 11.04 -10.18
N ARG A 210 13.83 11.57 -10.57
CA ARG A 210 14.53 11.11 -11.77
C ARG A 210 15.12 9.71 -11.54
N PRO A 211 15.28 8.89 -12.59
CA PRO A 211 16.09 7.69 -12.50
C PRO A 211 17.44 7.98 -11.84
N MET A 212 17.98 7.03 -11.09
CA MET A 212 19.23 7.14 -10.31
C MET A 212 19.16 8.11 -9.10
N SER A 213 17.96 8.61 -8.73
CA SER A 213 17.78 9.32 -7.47
C SER A 213 17.88 8.34 -6.30
N GLY A 214 18.64 8.72 -5.27
CA GLY A 214 18.83 7.93 -4.05
C GLY A 214 18.30 8.64 -2.80
N SER A 215 18.79 8.23 -1.63
CA SER A 215 18.43 8.75 -0.30
C SER A 215 18.31 10.26 -0.24
N SER A 216 19.29 10.98 -0.79
CA SER A 216 19.31 12.45 -0.70
C SER A 216 18.10 13.10 -1.38
N GLN A 217 17.80 12.71 -2.63
CA GLN A 217 16.69 13.26 -3.39
C GLN A 217 15.34 12.84 -2.79
N PHE A 218 15.22 11.58 -2.38
CA PHE A 218 14.03 11.06 -1.71
C PHE A 218 13.73 11.83 -0.42
N ARG A 219 14.73 11.94 0.48
CA ARG A 219 14.57 12.65 1.76
C ARG A 219 14.30 14.14 1.58
N VAL A 220 14.90 14.79 0.58
CA VAL A 220 14.58 16.18 0.22
C VAL A 220 13.13 16.30 -0.24
N GLY A 221 12.67 15.41 -1.13
CA GLY A 221 11.27 15.40 -1.58
C GLY A 221 10.29 15.25 -0.42
N MET A 222 10.55 14.28 0.46
CA MET A 222 9.74 14.04 1.65
C MET A 222 9.75 15.26 2.59
N THR A 223 10.93 15.77 2.98
CA THR A 223 11.05 16.84 3.99
C THR A 223 10.59 18.21 3.51
N GLN A 224 10.75 18.51 2.21
CA GLN A 224 10.41 19.83 1.69
C GLN A 224 8.99 19.91 1.11
N ARG A 225 8.37 18.79 0.76
CA ARG A 225 7.09 18.78 0.07
C ARG A 225 6.03 17.95 0.81
N ILE A 226 6.26 16.67 1.03
CA ILE A 226 5.24 15.74 1.51
C ILE A 226 4.99 15.92 3.01
N LEU A 227 6.03 15.85 3.86
CA LEU A 227 5.84 15.91 5.30
C LEU A 227 5.25 17.25 5.78
N PRO A 228 5.63 18.43 5.24
CA PRO A 228 4.97 19.69 5.61
C PRO A 228 3.50 19.76 5.17
N ALA A 229 3.16 19.24 3.99
CA ALA A 229 1.78 19.21 3.51
C ALA A 229 0.92 18.25 4.34
N LEU A 230 1.45 17.07 4.67
CA LEU A 230 0.80 16.10 5.55
C LEU A 230 0.59 16.66 6.96
N ASP A 231 1.58 17.35 7.53
CA ASP A 231 1.47 18.00 8.84
C ASP A 231 0.39 19.09 8.85
N ALA A 232 0.32 19.89 7.78
CA ALA A 232 -0.72 20.91 7.60
C ALA A 232 -2.12 20.31 7.39
N PHE A 233 -2.24 19.15 6.74
CA PHE A 233 -3.50 18.44 6.54
C PHE A 233 -4.09 17.90 7.86
N ARG A 234 -3.24 17.57 8.86
CA ARG A 234 -3.60 17.10 10.19
C ARG A 234 -4.50 15.84 10.15
N PRO A 235 -4.00 14.72 9.62
CA PRO A 235 -4.80 13.51 9.44
C PRO A 235 -5.31 12.95 10.78
N GLU A 236 -6.49 12.33 10.75
CA GLU A 236 -7.07 11.57 11.86
C GLU A 236 -6.72 10.08 11.77
N LEU A 237 -6.29 9.65 10.58
CA LEU A 237 -5.73 8.32 10.30
C LEU A 237 -4.67 8.48 9.21
N LEU A 238 -3.53 7.82 9.40
CA LEU A 238 -2.47 7.76 8.41
C LEU A 238 -2.37 6.34 7.83
N LEU A 239 -2.40 6.26 6.51
CA LEU A 239 -2.23 5.02 5.77
C LEU A 239 -0.94 5.09 4.94
N ILE A 240 -0.30 3.95 4.70
CA ILE A 240 0.93 3.85 3.91
C ILE A 240 0.75 2.79 2.83
N SER A 241 0.86 3.19 1.55
CA SER A 241 1.17 2.28 0.45
C SER A 241 2.67 2.01 0.48
N ALA A 242 3.04 0.86 1.02
CA ALA A 242 4.42 0.47 1.27
C ALA A 242 4.96 -0.42 0.15
N GLY A 243 5.42 0.20 -0.94
CA GLY A 243 6.21 -0.45 -1.96
C GLY A 243 7.71 -0.38 -1.63
N PHE A 244 8.43 -1.43 -1.95
CA PHE A 244 9.87 -1.55 -1.68
C PHE A 244 10.69 -1.67 -2.95
N ASP A 245 10.09 -1.41 -4.10
CA ASP A 245 10.66 -1.43 -5.44
C ASP A 245 11.44 -0.16 -5.82
N ALA A 246 11.46 0.85 -4.96
CA ALA A 246 12.42 1.95 -5.05
C ALA A 246 13.84 1.55 -4.57
N HIS A 247 14.01 0.32 -4.05
CA HIS A 247 15.30 -0.19 -3.60
C HIS A 247 16.27 -0.36 -4.78
N ARG A 248 17.56 -0.04 -4.55
CA ARG A 248 18.62 -0.07 -5.57
C ARG A 248 18.81 -1.40 -6.30
N SER A 249 18.36 -2.50 -5.73
CA SER A 249 18.46 -3.85 -6.30
C SER A 249 17.21 -4.26 -7.06
N ASP A 250 16.15 -3.44 -7.06
CA ASP A 250 14.89 -3.81 -7.71
C ASP A 250 15.05 -3.83 -9.25
N PRO A 251 14.55 -4.89 -9.92
CA PRO A 251 14.73 -5.02 -11.36
C PRO A 251 13.77 -4.16 -12.19
N LEU A 252 12.70 -3.60 -11.60
CA LEU A 252 11.66 -2.88 -12.36
C LEU A 252 11.86 -1.37 -12.40
N ALA A 253 12.79 -0.83 -11.60
CA ALA A 253 13.03 0.60 -11.52
C ALA A 253 14.53 0.94 -11.36
N GLN A 254 14.81 2.23 -11.24
CA GLN A 254 16.18 2.74 -11.21
C GLN A 254 16.41 3.73 -10.06
N LEU A 255 15.54 3.77 -9.05
CA LEU A 255 15.84 4.50 -7.83
C LEU A 255 16.88 3.72 -7.00
N LEU A 256 17.54 4.41 -6.09
CA LEU A 256 18.68 3.87 -5.34
C LEU A 256 18.45 4.00 -3.82
N LEU A 257 17.24 3.67 -3.35
CA LEU A 257 16.95 3.63 -1.92
C LEU A 257 17.56 2.38 -1.28
N GLU A 258 17.75 2.45 0.02
CA GLU A 258 18.24 1.37 0.87
C GLU A 258 17.32 1.21 2.08
N GLU A 259 17.46 0.14 2.85
CA GLU A 259 16.63 -0.17 4.02
C GLU A 259 16.57 0.99 5.04
N ALA A 260 17.67 1.75 5.16
CA ALA A 260 17.74 2.92 6.04
C ALA A 260 16.79 4.05 5.61
N ASP A 261 16.39 4.11 4.34
CA ASP A 261 15.43 5.11 3.86
C ASP A 261 14.01 4.73 4.25
N TYR A 262 13.67 3.45 4.19
CA TYR A 262 12.37 2.93 4.65
C TYR A 262 12.22 3.05 6.17
N THR A 263 13.28 2.76 6.94
CA THR A 263 13.28 3.05 8.39
C THR A 263 13.02 4.53 8.64
N TRP A 264 13.81 5.42 8.02
CA TRP A 264 13.71 6.84 8.22
C TRP A 264 12.33 7.41 7.90
N ILE A 265 11.76 7.07 6.74
CA ILE A 265 10.44 7.60 6.38
C ILE A 265 9.34 7.06 7.30
N THR A 266 9.42 5.79 7.70
CA THR A 266 8.47 5.20 8.62
C THR A 266 8.47 5.93 9.96
N GLU A 267 9.64 6.22 10.52
CA GLU A 267 9.77 7.02 11.75
C GLU A 267 9.14 8.42 11.62
N ARG A 268 9.39 9.12 10.50
CA ARG A 268 8.78 10.45 10.26
C ARG A 268 7.25 10.39 10.15
N LEU A 269 6.72 9.36 9.52
CA LEU A 269 5.28 9.15 9.41
C LEU A 269 4.65 8.80 10.76
N ILE A 270 5.32 7.99 11.57
CA ILE A 270 4.92 7.69 12.95
C ILE A 270 4.84 8.98 13.78
N GLU A 271 5.84 9.86 13.71
CA GLU A 271 5.82 11.15 14.43
C GLU A 271 4.60 12.00 14.08
N ILE A 272 4.22 12.05 12.79
CA ILE A 272 3.03 12.79 12.35
C ILE A 272 1.75 12.08 12.81
N ALA A 273 1.71 10.74 12.74
CA ALA A 273 0.57 9.97 13.24
C ALA A 273 0.34 10.20 14.75
N TYR A 274 1.41 10.24 15.54
CA TYR A 274 1.28 10.58 16.97
C TYR A 274 0.82 12.00 17.20
N ARG A 275 1.31 12.95 16.40
CA ARG A 275 0.97 14.37 16.56
C ARG A 275 -0.49 14.66 16.26
N HIS A 276 -1.07 14.03 15.23
CA HIS A 276 -2.39 14.38 14.72
C HIS A 276 -3.42 13.26 14.78
N ALA A 277 -3.00 12.01 14.54
CA ALA A 277 -3.88 10.86 14.47
C ALA A 277 -3.92 10.04 15.77
N GLY A 278 -3.25 10.50 16.83
CA GLY A 278 -3.13 9.75 18.09
C GLY A 278 -2.46 8.39 17.90
N GLY A 279 -1.51 8.28 16.99
CA GLY A 279 -0.75 7.07 16.69
C GLY A 279 -1.40 6.12 15.67
N ARG A 280 -2.66 6.37 15.24
CA ARG A 280 -3.35 5.49 14.28
C ARG A 280 -2.62 5.47 12.92
N LEU A 281 -2.00 4.33 12.62
CA LEU A 281 -1.25 4.11 11.39
C LEU A 281 -1.46 2.69 10.88
N VAL A 282 -1.80 2.55 9.58
CA VAL A 282 -1.90 1.26 8.89
C VAL A 282 -1.04 1.29 7.65
N SER A 283 -0.21 0.27 7.44
CA SER A 283 0.64 0.12 6.26
C SER A 283 0.25 -1.14 5.50
N ALA A 284 0.25 -1.07 4.17
CA ALA A 284 -0.03 -2.20 3.30
C ALA A 284 1.08 -2.40 2.28
N LEU A 285 1.47 -3.66 2.06
CA LEU A 285 2.46 -4.05 1.07
C LEU A 285 1.95 -3.75 -0.35
N GLU A 286 2.77 -3.05 -1.14
CA GLU A 286 2.56 -2.84 -2.57
C GLU A 286 3.67 -3.55 -3.37
N GLY A 287 4.55 -2.82 -4.05
CA GLY A 287 5.64 -3.34 -4.87
C GLY A 287 6.87 -3.84 -4.09
N GLY A 288 7.86 -4.30 -4.83
CA GLY A 288 9.13 -4.87 -4.38
C GLY A 288 9.36 -6.24 -5.00
N TYR A 289 10.37 -6.37 -5.88
CA TYR A 289 10.50 -7.50 -6.80
C TYR A 289 11.88 -8.18 -6.73
N ASP A 290 12.86 -7.59 -6.07
CA ASP A 290 14.08 -8.29 -5.62
C ASP A 290 13.80 -8.91 -4.24
N LEU A 291 13.73 -10.23 -4.16
CA LEU A 291 13.26 -10.93 -2.96
C LEU A 291 14.11 -10.68 -1.72
N PRO A 292 15.46 -10.68 -1.80
CA PRO A 292 16.30 -10.38 -0.65
C PRO A 292 16.10 -8.96 -0.12
N SER A 293 16.10 -7.95 -0.99
CA SER A 293 15.92 -6.56 -0.59
C SER A 293 14.50 -6.26 -0.13
N LEU A 294 13.49 -6.92 -0.71
CA LEU A 294 12.11 -6.84 -0.23
C LEU A 294 11.99 -7.31 1.21
N GLY A 295 12.53 -8.49 1.52
CA GLY A 295 12.52 -9.01 2.90
C GLY A 295 13.23 -8.08 3.87
N ALA A 296 14.44 -7.60 3.52
CA ALA A 296 15.23 -6.70 4.36
C ALA A 296 14.54 -5.32 4.56
N SER A 297 13.98 -4.76 3.49
CA SER A 297 13.28 -3.46 3.54
C SER A 297 11.98 -3.52 4.35
N VAL A 298 11.20 -4.59 4.18
CA VAL A 298 10.01 -4.84 5.02
C VAL A 298 10.40 -5.01 6.48
N ALA A 299 11.46 -5.77 6.78
CA ALA A 299 11.95 -5.93 8.15
C ALA A 299 12.35 -4.58 8.77
N ALA A 300 13.03 -3.71 8.01
CA ALA A 300 13.40 -2.37 8.44
C ALA A 300 12.17 -1.48 8.73
N HIS A 301 11.18 -1.50 7.84
CA HIS A 301 9.92 -0.80 7.99
C HIS A 301 9.12 -1.27 9.21
N VAL A 302 8.93 -2.59 9.35
CA VAL A 302 8.15 -3.17 10.45
C VAL A 302 8.87 -2.99 11.80
N ARG A 303 10.21 -3.06 11.82
CA ARG A 303 10.99 -2.75 13.03
C ARG A 303 10.73 -1.32 13.50
N ALA A 304 10.67 -0.35 12.59
CA ALA A 304 10.31 1.02 12.91
C ALA A 304 8.87 1.13 13.44
N LEU A 305 7.89 0.44 12.84
CA LEU A 305 6.52 0.38 13.36
C LEU A 305 6.43 -0.19 14.79
N MET A 306 7.28 -1.16 15.13
CA MET A 306 7.31 -1.80 16.45
C MET A 306 8.10 -1.00 17.52
N SER A 307 8.79 0.06 17.13
CA SER A 307 9.65 0.85 18.04
C SER A 307 8.88 1.87 18.87
N VAL A 308 7.60 2.01 18.66
CA VAL A 308 6.69 2.98 19.31
C VAL A 308 5.77 2.35 20.31
#